data_e59d0b648bfbe14efdf98f1ff95bbecd
#
_entry.id   e59d0b648bfbe14efdf98f1ff95bbecd
#
_cell.length_a   1.000
_cell.length_b   1.000
_cell.length_c   1.000
_cell.angle_alpha   90.00
_cell.angle_beta   90.00
_cell.angle_gamma   90.00
#
_symmetry.space_group_name_H-M   'P 1'
#
loop_
_entity.id
_entity.type
_entity.pdbx_description
1 polymer ?
#
loop_
_entity_poly.entity_id
_entity_poly.type
_entity_poly.pdbx_seq_one_letter_code
_entity_poly.pdbx_strand_id
1 'polypeptide(L)'
;AVRSSATAEDLPDASFAGQQETYLNVRGPAQLMNAVRNCFASIFTDRAISYRHSFGYDHFSIGLSVCIQKMVRSDLGTSGVAFSLDTESGFKDVVVINGSYGLGEMIVQGSVSPDEFIVFKPALKAGYSSIIEKKLGSKEIMMVYGDDPAQRAKPTPPHTPLPHRTR
;
A
#
# COMPACT_ATOMS: atom_id res chain seq x y z
N ALA A 1 -1.29 -2.87 -11.06
CA ALA A 1 -0.48 -3.53 -10.05
C ALA A 1 -0.50 -5.04 -10.26
N VAL A 2 0.61 -5.69 -9.94
CA VAL A 2 0.73 -7.15 -9.90
C VAL A 2 1.21 -7.50 -8.49
N ARG A 3 0.42 -8.26 -7.76
CA ARG A 3 0.61 -8.52 -6.32
C ARG A 3 0.55 -10.02 -6.07
N SER A 4 1.44 -10.50 -5.22
CA SER A 4 1.35 -11.85 -4.69
C SER A 4 0.33 -11.93 -3.55
N SER A 5 -0.19 -13.11 -3.32
CA SER A 5 -0.97 -13.48 -2.13
C SER A 5 -0.67 -14.93 -1.81
N ALA A 6 -0.18 -15.20 -0.62
CA ALA A 6 0.23 -16.53 -0.20
C ALA A 6 -0.75 -17.15 0.80
N THR A 7 -0.84 -18.47 0.79
CA THR A 7 -1.67 -19.22 1.75
C THR A 7 -1.18 -19.11 3.20
N ALA A 8 0.09 -18.73 3.38
CA ALA A 8 0.69 -18.51 4.70
C ALA A 8 0.65 -17.03 5.15
N GLU A 9 0.01 -16.15 4.38
CA GLU A 9 -0.20 -14.75 4.75
C GLU A 9 -1.27 -14.65 5.84
N ASP A 10 -1.05 -13.84 6.87
CA ASP A 10 -1.99 -13.62 7.99
C ASP A 10 -2.35 -14.86 8.83
N LEU A 11 -1.39 -15.75 9.06
CA LEU A 11 -1.57 -16.85 10.00
C LEU A 11 -1.69 -16.32 11.44
N PRO A 12 -2.46 -17.00 12.34
CA PRO A 12 -2.67 -16.56 13.71
C PRO A 12 -1.38 -16.33 14.51
N ASP A 13 -0.36 -17.14 14.24
CA ASP A 13 0.90 -17.13 14.98
C ASP A 13 2.06 -16.49 14.21
N ALA A 14 1.84 -16.11 12.95
CA ALA A 14 2.89 -15.54 12.10
C ALA A 14 2.32 -14.73 10.93
N SER A 15 2.72 -13.47 10.82
CA SER A 15 2.37 -12.62 9.70
C SER A 15 3.45 -12.71 8.61
N PHE A 16 3.09 -13.13 7.42
CA PHE A 16 3.95 -13.14 6.24
C PHE A 16 4.03 -11.76 5.56
N ALA A 17 3.51 -10.73 6.22
CA ALA A 17 3.43 -9.38 5.67
C ALA A 17 4.79 -8.86 5.23
N GLY A 18 4.83 -8.28 4.06
CA GLY A 18 6.03 -7.67 3.50
C GLY A 18 7.12 -8.66 3.05
N GLN A 19 6.88 -9.97 3.07
CA GLN A 19 7.85 -10.98 2.59
C GLN A 19 7.81 -11.17 1.08
N GLN A 20 6.79 -10.63 0.41
CA GLN A 20 6.55 -10.83 -1.00
C GLN A 20 6.52 -9.51 -1.77
N GLU A 21 6.72 -9.60 -3.08
CA GLU A 21 6.88 -8.44 -3.95
C GLU A 21 5.55 -7.96 -4.53
N THR A 22 5.45 -6.63 -4.67
CA THR A 22 4.38 -5.97 -5.41
C THR A 22 5.00 -5.12 -6.53
N TYR A 23 4.52 -5.30 -7.75
CA TYR A 23 4.95 -4.57 -8.92
C TYR A 23 3.89 -3.54 -9.31
N LEU A 24 4.25 -2.28 -9.22
CA LEU A 24 3.39 -1.15 -9.56
C LEU A 24 3.72 -0.62 -10.97
N ASN A 25 2.79 0.13 -11.56
CA ASN A 25 2.94 0.76 -12.88
C ASN A 25 3.30 -0.22 -14.01
N VAL A 26 2.87 -1.46 -13.90
CA VAL A 26 3.09 -2.49 -14.93
C VAL A 26 2.24 -2.19 -16.16
N ARG A 27 2.86 -2.16 -17.35
CA ARG A 27 2.21 -1.78 -18.62
C ARG A 27 2.53 -2.78 -19.72
N GLY A 28 1.52 -3.18 -20.44
CA GLY A 28 1.64 -4.09 -21.58
C GLY A 28 1.95 -5.55 -21.23
N PRO A 29 1.81 -6.46 -22.20
CA PRO A 29 1.90 -7.89 -21.95
C PRO A 29 3.28 -8.35 -21.46
N ALA A 30 4.36 -7.81 -22.02
CA ALA A 30 5.72 -8.23 -21.67
C ALA A 30 6.07 -7.91 -20.21
N GLN A 31 5.79 -6.67 -19.75
CA GLN A 31 6.01 -6.30 -18.36
C GLN A 31 5.09 -7.07 -17.42
N LEU A 32 3.83 -7.32 -17.84
CA LEU A 32 2.89 -8.10 -17.06
C LEU A 32 3.41 -9.51 -16.81
N MET A 33 3.84 -10.21 -17.86
CA MET A 33 4.38 -11.57 -17.74
C MET A 33 5.63 -11.63 -16.87
N ASN A 34 6.53 -10.64 -17.00
CA ASN A 34 7.71 -10.56 -16.14
C ASN A 34 7.33 -10.31 -14.67
N ALA A 35 6.40 -9.41 -14.40
CA ALA A 35 5.93 -9.14 -13.04
C ALA A 35 5.28 -10.38 -12.41
N VAL A 36 4.46 -11.12 -13.17
CA VAL A 36 3.84 -12.38 -12.71
C VAL A 36 4.90 -13.41 -12.36
N ARG A 37 5.90 -13.62 -13.24
CA ARG A 37 7.01 -14.54 -12.96
C ARG A 37 7.80 -14.15 -11.72
N ASN A 38 8.08 -12.86 -11.57
CA ASN A 38 8.81 -12.34 -10.41
C ASN A 38 7.99 -12.46 -9.12
N CYS A 39 6.65 -12.30 -9.16
CA CYS A 39 5.79 -12.60 -8.02
C CYS A 39 5.95 -14.06 -7.59
N PHE A 40 5.89 -15.03 -8.51
CA PHE A 40 6.11 -16.43 -8.17
C PHE A 40 7.52 -16.69 -7.66
N ALA A 41 8.54 -16.06 -8.26
CA ALA A 41 9.93 -16.21 -7.82
C ALA A 41 10.18 -15.61 -6.42
N SER A 42 9.36 -14.66 -5.97
CA SER A 42 9.56 -13.97 -4.68
C SER A 42 9.48 -14.89 -3.46
N ILE A 43 8.81 -16.03 -3.55
CA ILE A 43 8.81 -17.02 -2.47
C ILE A 43 10.19 -17.68 -2.22
N PHE A 44 11.10 -17.55 -3.17
CA PHE A 44 12.47 -18.10 -3.09
C PHE A 44 13.53 -17.03 -2.82
N THR A 45 13.12 -15.81 -2.42
CA THR A 45 14.07 -14.80 -1.92
C THR A 45 14.66 -15.25 -0.58
N ASP A 46 15.89 -14.80 -0.29
CA ASP A 46 16.58 -15.13 0.98
C ASP A 46 15.72 -14.79 2.19
N ARG A 47 15.04 -13.66 2.14
CA ARG A 47 14.13 -13.19 3.19
C ARG A 47 12.95 -14.15 3.40
N ALA A 48 12.29 -14.57 2.31
CA ALA A 48 11.16 -15.49 2.38
C ALA A 48 11.58 -16.89 2.83
N ILE A 49 12.75 -17.36 2.41
CA ILE A 49 13.34 -18.65 2.82
C ILE A 49 13.69 -18.58 4.32
N SER A 50 14.41 -17.56 4.75
CA SER A 50 14.81 -17.37 6.14
C SER A 50 13.60 -17.32 7.07
N TYR A 51 12.56 -16.56 6.68
CA TYR A 51 11.31 -16.49 7.43
C TYR A 51 10.67 -17.87 7.62
N ARG A 52 10.48 -18.63 6.54
CA ARG A 52 9.90 -19.98 6.62
C ARG A 52 10.74 -20.91 7.49
N HIS A 53 12.07 -20.84 7.36
CA HIS A 53 12.97 -21.62 8.18
C HIS A 53 12.81 -21.29 9.66
N SER A 54 12.73 -20.01 10.03
CA SER A 54 12.58 -19.56 11.42
C SER A 54 11.26 -20.00 12.07
N PHE A 55 10.21 -20.17 11.27
CA PHE A 55 8.90 -20.61 11.74
C PHE A 55 8.61 -22.10 11.49
N GLY A 56 9.56 -22.86 10.96
CA GLY A 56 9.42 -24.30 10.73
C GLY A 56 8.44 -24.66 9.61
N TYR A 57 8.17 -23.75 8.67
CA TYR A 57 7.29 -24.03 7.53
C TYR A 57 8.05 -24.77 6.42
N ASP A 58 7.39 -25.77 5.86
CA ASP A 58 7.90 -26.43 4.66
C ASP A 58 7.86 -25.47 3.46
N HIS A 59 9.00 -25.41 2.75
CA HIS A 59 9.19 -24.51 1.62
C HIS A 59 8.24 -24.77 0.44
N PHE A 60 7.75 -25.98 0.28
CA PHE A 60 6.91 -26.41 -0.84
C PHE A 60 5.41 -26.51 -0.47
N SER A 61 5.06 -26.34 0.78
CA SER A 61 3.65 -26.37 1.23
C SER A 61 2.91 -25.05 1.03
N ILE A 62 3.63 -23.96 0.72
CA ILE A 62 3.04 -22.64 0.55
C ILE A 62 2.56 -22.45 -0.88
N GLY A 63 1.25 -22.30 -1.03
CA GLY A 63 0.64 -21.85 -2.28
C GLY A 63 0.78 -20.36 -2.47
N LEU A 64 1.07 -19.90 -3.69
CA LEU A 64 1.10 -18.51 -4.07
C LEU A 64 0.15 -18.26 -5.23
N SER A 65 -0.68 -17.24 -5.10
CA SER A 65 -1.47 -16.69 -6.20
C SER A 65 -0.95 -15.32 -6.61
N VAL A 66 -1.29 -14.89 -7.82
CA VAL A 66 -0.93 -13.56 -8.31
C VAL A 66 -2.20 -12.81 -8.69
N CYS A 67 -2.42 -11.66 -8.06
CA CYS A 67 -3.52 -10.77 -8.35
C CYS A 67 -3.05 -9.67 -9.31
N ILE A 68 -3.75 -9.53 -10.44
CA ILE A 68 -3.53 -8.46 -11.41
C ILE A 68 -4.65 -7.44 -11.23
N GLN A 69 -4.30 -6.26 -10.77
CA GLN A 69 -5.25 -5.20 -10.42
C GLN A 69 -5.00 -3.95 -11.27
N LYS A 70 -6.07 -3.38 -11.81
CA LYS A 70 -5.98 -2.07 -12.46
C LYS A 70 -5.51 -1.02 -11.46
N MET A 71 -4.46 -0.26 -11.83
CA MET A 71 -3.93 0.80 -10.98
C MET A 71 -4.91 1.97 -10.84
N VAL A 72 -5.14 2.38 -9.60
CA VAL A 72 -5.73 3.69 -9.30
C VAL A 72 -4.64 4.75 -9.51
N ARG A 73 -4.98 5.82 -10.22
CA ARG A 73 -4.05 6.90 -10.57
C ARG A 73 -3.93 7.92 -9.43
N SER A 74 -3.58 7.43 -8.24
CA SER A 74 -3.34 8.29 -7.07
C SER A 74 -2.11 9.20 -7.22
N ASP A 75 -1.21 8.89 -8.14
CA ASP A 75 -0.13 9.79 -8.55
C ASP A 75 -0.64 11.15 -9.11
N LEU A 76 -1.88 11.21 -9.55
CA LEU A 76 -2.58 12.43 -10.02
C LEU A 76 -3.52 13.03 -8.97
N GLY A 77 -3.52 12.53 -7.76
CA GLY A 77 -4.46 12.90 -6.71
C GLY A 77 -3.92 12.60 -5.32
N THR A 78 -4.70 11.85 -4.56
CA THR A 78 -4.41 11.52 -3.17
C THR A 78 -4.53 10.04 -2.93
N SER A 79 -3.88 9.57 -1.87
CA SER A 79 -3.99 8.23 -1.33
C SER A 79 -3.97 8.27 0.19
N GLY A 80 -4.25 7.15 0.81
CA GLY A 80 -4.25 7.08 2.25
C GLY A 80 -4.42 5.67 2.78
N VAL A 81 -4.44 5.58 4.10
CA VAL A 81 -4.77 4.37 4.84
C VAL A 81 -5.93 4.65 5.79
N ALA A 82 -6.77 3.67 6.02
CA ALA A 82 -7.86 3.76 6.97
C ALA A 82 -7.85 2.53 7.87
N PHE A 83 -7.94 2.78 9.18
CA PHE A 83 -8.03 1.75 10.19
C PHE A 83 -9.43 1.77 10.79
N SER A 84 -10.04 0.60 10.94
CA SER A 84 -11.38 0.46 11.51
C SER A 84 -11.43 0.57 13.04
N LEU A 85 -10.32 0.93 13.66
CA LEU A 85 -10.17 1.22 15.08
C LEU A 85 -8.98 2.17 15.27
N ASP A 86 -8.85 2.75 16.45
CA ASP A 86 -7.62 3.43 16.84
C ASP A 86 -6.53 2.40 17.16
N THR A 87 -5.45 2.42 16.38
CA THR A 87 -4.36 1.43 16.48
C THR A 87 -3.48 1.62 17.69
N GLU A 88 -3.49 2.78 18.35
CA GLU A 88 -2.72 3.06 19.55
C GLU A 88 -3.46 2.60 20.82
N SER A 89 -4.72 3.00 20.96
CA SER A 89 -5.53 2.69 22.15
C SER A 89 -6.37 1.41 22.02
N GLY A 90 -6.57 0.90 20.80
CA GLY A 90 -7.47 -0.20 20.50
C GLY A 90 -8.96 0.19 20.53
N PHE A 91 -9.29 1.49 20.59
CA PHE A 91 -10.66 1.95 20.65
C PHE A 91 -11.41 1.65 19.36
N LYS A 92 -12.50 0.86 19.46
CA LYS A 92 -13.17 0.24 18.30
C LYS A 92 -14.23 1.14 17.65
N ASP A 93 -14.69 2.19 18.31
CA ASP A 93 -15.81 3.02 17.81
C ASP A 93 -15.37 4.18 16.93
N VAL A 94 -14.13 4.16 16.46
CA VAL A 94 -13.62 5.12 15.49
C VAL A 94 -13.09 4.46 14.23
N VAL A 95 -12.99 5.28 13.17
CA VAL A 95 -12.16 5.01 11.99
C VAL A 95 -11.10 6.11 11.96
N VAL A 96 -9.84 5.72 11.91
CA VAL A 96 -8.71 6.64 11.72
C VAL A 96 -8.33 6.64 10.25
N ILE A 97 -8.29 7.81 9.62
CA ILE A 97 -7.97 7.97 8.20
C ILE A 97 -6.76 8.89 8.08
N ASN A 98 -5.70 8.40 7.47
CA ASN A 98 -4.52 9.17 7.13
C ASN A 98 -4.43 9.37 5.62
N GLY A 99 -4.26 10.61 5.16
CA GLY A 99 -4.24 10.96 3.76
C GLY A 99 -3.07 11.85 3.36
N SER A 100 -2.52 11.62 2.17
CA SER A 100 -1.48 12.46 1.58
C SER A 100 -1.59 12.52 0.05
N TYR A 101 -0.78 13.37 -0.56
CA TYR A 101 -0.71 13.49 -2.01
C TYR A 101 0.08 12.33 -2.65
N GLY A 102 -0.28 11.99 -3.87
CA GLY A 102 0.42 11.01 -4.67
C GLY A 102 0.17 9.55 -4.27
N LEU A 103 1.15 8.70 -4.53
CA LEU A 103 1.10 7.27 -4.25
C LEU A 103 1.19 6.98 -2.74
N GLY A 104 0.44 6.00 -2.26
CA GLY A 104 0.34 5.65 -0.84
C GLY A 104 1.60 5.10 -0.18
N GLU A 105 2.63 4.79 -0.95
CA GLU A 105 3.88 4.23 -0.45
C GLU A 105 4.53 5.12 0.62
N MET A 106 4.49 6.45 0.43
CA MET A 106 5.07 7.40 1.38
C MET A 106 4.38 7.40 2.75
N ILE A 107 3.07 7.16 2.78
CA ILE A 107 2.32 7.03 4.04
C ILE A 107 2.69 5.73 4.74
N VAL A 108 2.70 4.63 4.00
CA VAL A 108 3.02 3.29 4.54
C VAL A 108 4.44 3.23 5.10
N GLN A 109 5.39 3.92 4.46
CA GLN A 109 6.77 4.03 4.93
C GLN A 109 6.98 5.04 6.06
N GLY A 110 5.97 5.83 6.43
CA GLY A 110 6.09 6.89 7.42
C GLY A 110 6.99 8.06 6.97
N SER A 111 7.19 8.21 5.67
CA SER A 111 8.10 9.22 5.08
C SER A 111 7.44 10.58 4.89
N VAL A 112 6.16 10.71 5.17
CA VAL A 112 5.38 11.95 5.04
C VAL A 112 4.49 12.13 6.26
N SER A 113 4.31 13.37 6.72
CA SER A 113 3.31 13.72 7.74
C SER A 113 1.94 13.90 7.06
N PRO A 114 1.03 12.91 7.16
CA PRO A 114 -0.26 12.95 6.48
C PRO A 114 -1.27 13.85 7.20
N ASP A 115 -2.36 14.18 6.51
CA ASP A 115 -3.57 14.62 7.18
C ASP A 115 -4.19 13.45 7.93
N GLU A 116 -4.73 13.71 9.12
CA GLU A 116 -5.42 12.71 9.93
C GLU A 116 -6.84 13.13 10.22
N PHE A 117 -7.75 12.18 10.08
CA PHE A 117 -9.17 12.35 10.40
C PHE A 117 -9.62 11.22 11.31
N ILE A 118 -10.30 11.57 12.41
CA ILE A 118 -10.93 10.59 13.28
C ILE A 118 -12.44 10.68 13.10
N VAL A 119 -13.05 9.58 12.70
CA VAL A 119 -14.47 9.45 12.41
C VAL A 119 -15.13 8.59 13.50
N PHE A 120 -16.06 9.14 14.25
CA PHE A 120 -16.79 8.41 15.29
C PHE A 120 -17.96 7.63 14.69
N LYS A 121 -17.89 6.31 14.76
CA LYS A 121 -18.83 5.39 14.10
C LYS A 121 -20.28 5.52 14.60
N PRO A 122 -20.57 5.68 15.92
CA PRO A 122 -21.94 5.83 16.38
C PRO A 122 -22.63 7.08 15.81
N ALA A 123 -21.92 8.22 15.75
CA ALA A 123 -22.46 9.43 15.14
C ALA A 123 -22.72 9.24 13.64
N LEU A 124 -21.80 8.58 12.92
CA LEU A 124 -21.95 8.26 11.50
C LEU A 124 -23.21 7.41 11.26
N LYS A 125 -23.39 6.36 12.07
CA LYS A 125 -24.57 5.48 11.98
C LYS A 125 -25.89 6.20 12.27
N ALA A 126 -25.85 7.19 13.16
CA ALA A 126 -27.01 8.02 13.51
C ALA A 126 -27.27 9.16 12.52
N GLY A 127 -26.43 9.33 11.49
CA GLY A 127 -26.57 10.38 10.48
C GLY A 127 -26.11 11.77 10.94
N TYR A 128 -25.34 11.85 12.04
CA TYR A 128 -24.77 13.12 12.55
C TYR A 128 -23.38 13.40 11.98
N SER A 129 -22.91 14.62 12.22
CA SER A 129 -21.50 14.96 11.96
C SER A 129 -20.59 14.02 12.77
N SER A 130 -19.78 13.23 12.06
CA SER A 130 -19.06 12.11 12.66
C SER A 130 -17.55 12.33 12.74
N ILE A 131 -17.02 13.36 12.06
CA ILE A 131 -15.59 13.69 12.14
C ILE A 131 -15.35 14.46 13.42
N ILE A 132 -14.69 13.83 14.40
CA ILE A 132 -14.44 14.40 15.72
C ILE A 132 -13.06 15.04 15.85
N GLU A 133 -12.13 14.67 14.94
CA GLU A 133 -10.80 15.28 14.90
C GLU A 133 -10.32 15.43 13.46
N LYS A 134 -9.60 16.54 13.20
CA LYS A 134 -8.90 16.81 11.93
C LYS A 134 -7.55 17.40 12.26
N LYS A 135 -6.49 16.78 11.80
CA LYS A 135 -5.13 17.25 11.94
C LYS A 135 -4.50 17.38 10.55
N LEU A 136 -3.99 18.56 10.24
CA LEU A 136 -3.29 18.79 8.98
C LEU A 136 -1.82 18.36 9.11
N GLY A 137 -1.38 17.51 8.18
CA GLY A 137 0.03 17.19 8.02
C GLY A 137 0.75 18.19 7.12
N SER A 138 2.08 18.24 7.19
CA SER A 138 2.88 19.12 6.33
C SER A 138 2.89 18.67 4.87
N LYS A 139 2.80 17.37 4.60
CA LYS A 139 2.76 16.76 3.26
C LYS A 139 3.79 17.33 2.29
N GLU A 140 5.04 17.51 2.77
CA GLU A 140 6.11 18.22 2.05
C GLU A 140 6.56 17.51 0.77
N ILE A 141 6.30 16.20 0.68
CA ILE A 141 6.67 15.38 -0.46
C ILE A 141 5.50 14.51 -0.89
N MET A 142 5.44 14.23 -2.18
CA MET A 142 4.53 13.24 -2.76
C MET A 142 5.28 12.31 -3.71
N MET A 143 4.81 11.09 -3.86
CA MET A 143 5.37 10.15 -4.80
C MET A 143 4.52 10.09 -6.06
N VAL A 144 5.17 10.26 -7.21
CA VAL A 144 4.55 10.20 -8.54
C VAL A 144 5.34 9.25 -9.45
N TYR A 145 4.70 8.75 -10.49
CA TYR A 145 5.41 7.98 -11.52
C TYR A 145 6.29 8.92 -12.36
N GLY A 146 7.51 8.48 -12.66
CA GLY A 146 8.37 9.13 -13.64
C GLY A 146 7.83 8.97 -15.07
N ASP A 147 8.37 9.77 -16.00
CA ASP A 147 8.02 9.72 -17.43
C ASP A 147 8.49 8.42 -18.10
N ASP A 148 9.59 7.85 -17.61
CA ASP A 148 10.13 6.58 -18.07
C ASP A 148 9.38 5.42 -17.38
N PRO A 149 8.74 4.52 -18.16
CA PRO A 149 8.05 3.34 -17.61
C PRO A 149 8.95 2.38 -16.83
N ALA A 150 10.28 2.43 -17.06
CA ALA A 150 11.27 1.63 -16.35
C ALA A 150 11.71 2.27 -15.02
N GLN A 151 11.38 3.54 -14.79
CA GLN A 151 11.74 4.23 -13.55
C GLN A 151 10.69 3.96 -12.46
N ARG A 152 11.21 3.67 -11.26
CA ARG A 152 10.39 3.65 -10.05
C ARG A 152 9.79 5.05 -9.79
N ALA A 153 8.69 5.09 -9.07
CA ALA A 153 8.10 6.33 -8.58
C ALA A 153 9.16 7.20 -7.86
N LYS A 154 9.07 8.52 -8.02
CA LYS A 154 10.02 9.48 -7.43
C LYS A 154 9.32 10.37 -6.41
N PRO A 155 9.94 10.64 -5.25
CA PRO A 155 9.50 11.70 -4.36
C PRO A 155 9.62 13.06 -5.05
N THR A 156 8.58 13.87 -4.92
CA THR A 156 8.48 15.19 -5.57
C THR A 156 7.72 16.15 -4.65
N PRO A 157 8.05 17.45 -4.61
CA PRO A 157 7.24 18.43 -3.90
C PRO A 157 5.79 18.49 -4.43
N PRO A 158 4.78 18.67 -3.57
CA PRO A 158 3.36 18.59 -3.95
C PRO A 158 2.91 19.62 -5.00
N HIS A 159 3.60 20.73 -5.10
CA HIS A 159 3.29 21.84 -6.01
C HIS A 159 4.05 21.81 -7.33
N THR A 160 4.82 20.77 -7.59
CA THR A 160 5.47 20.60 -8.89
C THR A 160 4.38 20.32 -9.95
N PRO A 161 4.28 21.11 -11.03
CA PRO A 161 3.31 20.84 -12.09
C PRO A 161 3.52 19.43 -12.64
N LEU A 162 2.45 18.65 -12.67
CA LEU A 162 2.50 17.33 -13.31
C LEU A 162 2.82 17.53 -14.80
N PRO A 163 3.70 16.71 -15.40
CA PRO A 163 3.99 16.81 -16.82
C PRO A 163 2.69 16.68 -17.61
N HIS A 164 2.44 17.67 -18.48
CA HIS A 164 1.25 17.68 -19.34
C HIS A 164 1.26 16.43 -20.21
N ARG A 165 0.32 15.52 -19.99
CA ARG A 165 0.06 14.45 -20.94
C ARG A 165 -0.55 15.06 -22.19
N THR A 166 0.18 15.10 -23.28
CA THR A 166 -0.42 15.13 -24.61
C THR A 166 -1.33 13.91 -24.76
N ARG A 167 -2.57 14.17 -25.11
CA ARG A 167 -3.61 13.15 -25.37
C ARG A 167 -3.23 12.26 -26.55
#